data_abb417bf15425031a62a415aa6cd3b6f
#
_entry.id   abb417bf15425031a62a415aa6cd3b6f
#
_cell.length_a   1.000
_cell.length_b   1.000
_cell.length_c   1.000
_cell.angle_alpha   90.00
_cell.angle_beta   90.00
_cell.angle_gamma   90.00
#
_symmetry.space_group_name_H-M   'P 1'
#
loop_
_entity.id
_entity.type
_entity.pdbx_description
1 polymer ?
#
loop_
_entity_poly.entity_id
_entity_poly.type
_entity_poly.pdbx_seq_one_letter_code
_entity_poly.pdbx_strand_id
1 'polypeptide(L)'
;NHYSSYHETSADGMGGLEELELAINKISKWYEAFDEVGTKVIIGNHDRIIMRKAQTSAIPSKWIKSYKEVLGTPNWDFVERFEQDGVQYIHGEGGTARTKCRADMMNTVQGHLHTQCYTEHYVGKRFRVFGTQVGCGINHKSYAMAYAKYGKRPAVGCAVILNNGKIPLNILMPL
;
A
#
# COMPACT_ATOMS: atom_id res chain seq x y z
N ASN A 1 -1.20 -3.95 -12.37
CA ASN A 1 -2.52 -4.56 -12.23
C ASN A 1 -3.21 -4.61 -13.59
N HIS A 2 -3.53 -5.81 -14.09
CA HIS A 2 -4.18 -6.07 -15.38
C HIS A 2 -5.49 -5.28 -15.58
N TYR A 3 -6.21 -4.98 -14.53
CA TYR A 3 -7.48 -4.25 -14.57
C TYR A 3 -7.32 -2.72 -14.52
N SER A 4 -6.11 -2.23 -14.39
CA SER A 4 -5.85 -0.79 -14.39
C SER A 4 -6.05 -0.18 -15.79
N SER A 5 -6.56 1.06 -15.85
CA SER A 5 -6.63 1.85 -17.09
C SER A 5 -5.23 2.22 -17.63
N TYR A 6 -4.20 2.09 -16.84
CA TYR A 6 -2.80 2.29 -17.22
C TYR A 6 -2.11 0.99 -17.62
N HIS A 7 -2.87 -0.09 -17.76
CA HIS A 7 -2.33 -1.36 -18.23
C HIS A 7 -1.80 -1.21 -19.66
N GLU A 8 -0.51 -1.50 -19.83
CA GLU A 8 0.10 -1.53 -21.16
C GLU A 8 -0.20 -2.89 -21.79
N THR A 9 -0.87 -2.87 -22.93
CA THR A 9 -1.15 -4.09 -23.69
C THR A 9 0.12 -4.53 -24.39
N SER A 10 0.64 -5.70 -24.03
CA SER A 10 1.79 -6.34 -24.66
C SER A 10 1.46 -7.79 -24.94
N ALA A 11 1.95 -8.32 -26.06
CA ALA A 11 1.83 -9.75 -26.37
C ALA A 11 2.49 -10.65 -25.32
N ASP A 12 3.53 -10.13 -24.66
CA ASP A 12 4.25 -10.81 -23.58
C ASP A 12 3.71 -10.45 -22.18
N GLY A 13 2.58 -9.72 -22.13
CA GLY A 13 1.94 -9.32 -20.87
C GLY A 13 1.19 -10.47 -20.22
N MET A 14 1.19 -10.47 -18.90
CA MET A 14 0.42 -11.45 -18.12
C MET A 14 -1.07 -11.22 -18.25
N GLY A 15 -1.85 -12.28 -18.39
CA GLY A 15 -3.30 -12.27 -18.20
C GLY A 15 -3.69 -12.02 -16.74
N GLY A 16 -4.97 -11.70 -16.50
CA GLY A 16 -5.44 -11.41 -15.14
C GLY A 16 -5.26 -12.57 -14.15
N LEU A 17 -5.41 -13.82 -14.62
CA LEU A 17 -5.19 -15.01 -13.78
C LEU A 17 -3.70 -15.21 -13.47
N GLU A 18 -2.83 -15.10 -14.45
CA GLU A 18 -1.39 -15.27 -14.26
C GLU A 18 -0.81 -14.21 -13.31
N GLU A 19 -1.27 -12.97 -13.42
CA GLU A 19 -0.89 -11.90 -12.49
C GLU A 19 -1.33 -12.21 -11.07
N LEU A 20 -2.56 -12.73 -10.89
CA LEU A 20 -3.08 -13.12 -9.59
C LEU A 20 -2.28 -14.28 -8.99
N GLU A 21 -2.00 -15.32 -9.75
CA GLU A 21 -1.19 -16.47 -9.30
C GLU A 21 0.22 -16.06 -8.89
N LEU A 22 0.84 -15.17 -9.66
CA LEU A 22 2.14 -14.59 -9.30
C LEU A 22 2.06 -13.77 -8.00
N ALA A 23 0.98 -13.00 -7.81
CA ALA A 23 0.77 -12.24 -6.59
C ALA A 23 0.57 -13.16 -5.39
N ILE A 24 -0.24 -14.21 -5.51
CA ILE A 24 -0.44 -15.22 -4.46
C ILE A 24 0.91 -15.86 -4.07
N ASN A 25 1.71 -16.28 -5.04
CA ASN A 25 3.03 -16.89 -4.77
C ASN A 25 4.00 -15.94 -4.05
N LYS A 26 3.95 -14.64 -4.34
CA LYS A 26 4.77 -13.65 -3.64
C LYS A 26 4.25 -13.36 -2.24
N ILE A 27 2.93 -13.26 -2.10
CA ILE A 27 2.27 -12.95 -0.82
C ILE A 27 2.40 -14.12 0.16
N SER A 28 2.36 -15.37 -0.31
CA SER A 28 2.52 -16.55 0.55
C SER A 28 3.83 -16.50 1.36
N LYS A 29 4.91 -16.02 0.77
CA LYS A 29 6.21 -15.87 1.46
C LYS A 29 6.17 -14.83 2.59
N TRP A 30 5.40 -13.76 2.39
CA TRP A 30 5.18 -12.75 3.43
C TRP A 30 4.25 -13.31 4.51
N TYR A 31 3.22 -14.04 4.10
CA TYR A 31 2.28 -14.67 5.01
C TYR A 31 2.98 -15.67 5.92
N GLU A 32 3.82 -16.56 5.37
CA GLU A 32 4.65 -17.51 6.14
C GLU A 32 5.56 -16.81 7.17
N ALA A 33 6.08 -15.62 6.82
CA ALA A 33 6.94 -14.86 7.70
C ALA A 33 6.19 -14.07 8.81
N PHE A 34 4.91 -13.76 8.59
CA PHE A 34 4.14 -12.83 9.43
C PHE A 34 2.72 -13.33 9.78
N ASP A 35 2.43 -14.62 9.70
CA ASP A 35 1.10 -15.16 9.98
C ASP A 35 0.71 -15.08 11.47
N GLU A 36 1.67 -15.19 12.36
CA GLU A 36 1.49 -15.06 13.82
C GLU A 36 1.45 -13.61 14.32
N VAL A 37 1.80 -12.67 13.46
CA VAL A 37 1.78 -11.24 13.78
C VAL A 37 0.44 -10.64 13.35
N GLY A 38 -0.19 -9.84 14.18
CA GLY A 38 -1.46 -9.16 13.89
C GLY A 38 -1.35 -8.22 12.68
N THR A 39 -1.26 -8.79 11.48
CA THR A 39 -0.99 -8.06 10.22
C THR A 39 -2.25 -7.36 9.72
N LYS A 40 -2.12 -6.05 9.44
CA LYS A 40 -3.14 -5.24 8.77
C LYS A 40 -2.66 -4.87 7.37
N VAL A 41 -3.43 -5.25 6.36
CA VAL A 41 -3.18 -4.88 4.96
C VAL A 41 -4.09 -3.73 4.59
N ILE A 42 -3.50 -2.58 4.29
CA ILE A 42 -4.27 -1.40 3.91
C ILE A 42 -4.59 -1.47 2.42
N ILE A 43 -5.87 -1.47 2.11
CA ILE A 43 -6.38 -1.59 0.75
C ILE A 43 -6.04 -0.33 -0.03
N GLY A 44 -5.29 -0.49 -1.12
CA GLY A 44 -4.90 0.59 -1.99
C GLY A 44 -5.85 0.81 -3.17
N ASN A 45 -5.60 1.88 -3.92
CA ASN A 45 -6.40 2.22 -5.09
C ASN A 45 -6.36 1.14 -6.19
N HIS A 46 -5.25 0.42 -6.35
CA HIS A 46 -5.15 -0.70 -7.29
C HIS A 46 -5.88 -1.94 -6.81
N ASP A 47 -5.91 -2.20 -5.52
CA ASP A 47 -6.62 -3.35 -4.94
C ASP A 47 -8.14 -3.20 -5.13
N ARG A 48 -8.66 -1.98 -4.99
CA ARG A 48 -10.08 -1.67 -5.15
C ARG A 48 -10.60 -1.80 -6.58
N ILE A 49 -9.73 -1.89 -7.60
CA ILE A 49 -10.16 -1.87 -9.01
C ILE A 49 -11.12 -3.02 -9.31
N ILE A 50 -10.84 -4.23 -8.83
CA ILE A 50 -11.68 -5.41 -9.08
C ILE A 50 -13.06 -5.22 -8.45
N MET A 51 -13.11 -4.83 -7.18
CA MET A 51 -14.37 -4.60 -6.46
C MET A 51 -15.17 -3.47 -7.11
N ARG A 52 -14.54 -2.39 -7.51
CA ARG A 52 -15.19 -1.29 -8.22
C ARG A 52 -15.75 -1.72 -9.57
N LYS A 53 -15.00 -2.51 -10.36
CA LYS A 53 -15.49 -3.06 -11.62
C LYS A 53 -16.69 -3.96 -11.42
N ALA A 54 -16.66 -4.81 -10.41
CA ALA A 54 -17.81 -5.66 -10.08
C ALA A 54 -19.05 -4.83 -9.70
N GLN A 55 -18.88 -3.80 -8.88
CA GLN A 55 -19.96 -2.88 -8.50
C GLN A 55 -20.54 -2.13 -9.72
N THR A 56 -19.69 -1.61 -10.60
CA THR A 56 -20.16 -0.93 -11.83
C THR A 56 -20.84 -1.87 -12.81
N SER A 57 -20.58 -3.18 -12.73
CA SER A 57 -21.27 -4.22 -13.49
C SER A 57 -22.46 -4.80 -12.74
N ALA A 58 -22.90 -4.17 -11.67
CA ALA A 58 -24.04 -4.59 -10.83
C ALA A 58 -23.90 -6.03 -10.28
N ILE A 59 -22.67 -6.51 -10.09
CA ILE A 59 -22.42 -7.82 -9.49
C ILE A 59 -22.51 -7.68 -7.97
N PRO A 60 -23.44 -8.39 -7.30
CA PRO A 60 -23.55 -8.36 -5.84
C PRO A 60 -22.26 -8.84 -5.17
N SER A 61 -21.83 -8.15 -4.12
CA SER A 61 -20.59 -8.47 -3.38
C SER A 61 -20.56 -9.92 -2.85
N LYS A 62 -21.71 -10.51 -2.60
CA LYS A 62 -21.84 -11.93 -2.18
C LYS A 62 -21.28 -12.93 -3.20
N TRP A 63 -21.15 -12.55 -4.47
CA TRP A 63 -20.56 -13.38 -5.52
C TRP A 63 -19.04 -13.24 -5.61
N ILE A 64 -18.45 -12.34 -4.84
CA ILE A 64 -17.02 -12.00 -4.94
C ILE A 64 -16.34 -12.50 -3.68
N LYS A 65 -15.24 -13.23 -3.84
CA LYS A 65 -14.41 -13.67 -2.73
C LYS A 65 -13.73 -12.46 -2.07
N SER A 66 -13.55 -12.54 -0.77
CA SER A 66 -12.76 -11.56 -0.02
C SER A 66 -11.27 -11.64 -0.39
N TYR A 67 -10.50 -10.59 -0.09
CA TYR A 67 -9.04 -10.61 -0.27
C TYR A 67 -8.38 -11.76 0.48
N LYS A 68 -8.80 -12.06 1.70
CA LYS A 68 -8.29 -13.17 2.52
C LYS A 68 -8.42 -14.51 1.80
N GLU A 69 -9.59 -14.75 1.21
CA GLU A 69 -9.88 -16.01 0.50
C GLU A 69 -9.10 -16.10 -0.80
N VAL A 70 -9.04 -15.01 -1.58
CA VAL A 70 -8.33 -15.00 -2.86
C VAL A 70 -6.84 -15.17 -2.68
N LEU A 71 -6.26 -14.50 -1.68
CA LEU A 71 -4.82 -14.46 -1.45
C LEU A 71 -4.32 -15.56 -0.51
N GLY A 72 -5.21 -16.36 0.08
CA GLY A 72 -4.85 -17.44 1.00
C GLY A 72 -4.23 -16.94 2.32
N THR A 73 -4.70 -15.81 2.84
CA THR A 73 -4.15 -15.16 4.05
C THR A 73 -5.20 -15.00 5.16
N PRO A 74 -5.71 -16.10 5.73
CA PRO A 74 -6.85 -16.06 6.66
C PRO A 74 -6.59 -15.23 7.93
N ASN A 75 -5.34 -15.15 8.40
CA ASN A 75 -4.97 -14.43 9.62
C ASN A 75 -4.68 -12.92 9.39
N TRP A 76 -4.65 -12.46 8.15
CA TRP A 76 -4.45 -11.05 7.84
C TRP A 76 -5.79 -10.30 7.76
N ASP A 77 -5.82 -9.06 8.24
CA ASP A 77 -6.97 -8.19 8.13
C ASP A 77 -6.78 -7.15 7.02
N PHE A 78 -7.72 -7.11 6.08
CA PHE A 78 -7.75 -6.13 5.00
C PHE A 78 -8.63 -4.96 5.40
N VAL A 79 -8.04 -3.78 5.52
CA VAL A 79 -8.70 -2.58 6.04
C VAL A 79 -8.46 -1.36 5.16
N GLU A 80 -9.38 -0.42 5.17
CA GLU A 80 -9.23 0.86 4.45
C GLU A 80 -8.28 1.81 5.18
N ARG A 81 -8.31 1.77 6.50
CA ARG A 81 -7.49 2.58 7.41
C ARG A 81 -7.28 1.81 8.70
N PHE A 82 -6.15 2.04 9.31
CA PHE A 82 -5.80 1.46 10.61
C PHE A 82 -5.24 2.54 11.53
N GLU A 83 -5.55 2.48 12.79
CA GLU A 83 -5.01 3.38 13.82
C GLU A 83 -4.47 2.57 14.98
N GLN A 84 -3.27 2.91 15.40
CA GLN A 84 -2.62 2.34 16.59
C GLN A 84 -1.68 3.36 17.21
N ASP A 85 -1.69 3.45 18.54
CA ASP A 85 -0.77 4.30 19.31
C ASP A 85 -0.77 5.78 18.86
N GLY A 86 -1.93 6.31 18.45
CA GLY A 86 -2.07 7.68 17.97
C GLY A 86 -1.45 7.93 16.58
N VAL A 87 -1.20 6.86 15.83
CA VAL A 87 -0.73 6.90 14.45
C VAL A 87 -1.78 6.32 13.52
N GLN A 88 -2.14 7.05 12.48
CA GLN A 88 -2.96 6.54 11.39
C GLN A 88 -2.07 5.96 10.28
N TYR A 89 -2.46 4.80 9.79
CA TYR A 89 -1.84 4.10 8.66
C TYR A 89 -2.84 4.08 7.51
N ILE A 90 -2.45 4.62 6.38
CA ILE A 90 -3.31 4.78 5.20
C ILE A 90 -2.56 4.46 3.92
N HIS A 91 -3.29 4.01 2.88
CA HIS A 91 -2.68 3.91 1.56
C HIS A 91 -2.31 5.30 1.03
N GLY A 92 -3.22 6.26 1.15
CA GLY A 92 -3.10 7.61 0.65
C GLY A 92 -3.70 7.77 -0.75
N GLU A 93 -4.50 8.79 -0.89
CA GLU A 93 -5.07 9.23 -2.16
C GLU A 93 -5.20 10.75 -2.11
N GLY A 94 -4.78 11.43 -3.20
CA GLY A 94 -4.98 12.87 -3.32
C GLY A 94 -4.08 13.75 -2.46
N GLY A 95 -2.90 13.27 -2.06
CA GLY A 95 -1.96 14.07 -1.28
C GLY A 95 -0.78 13.29 -0.72
N THR A 96 0.01 13.96 0.07
CA THR A 96 1.19 13.38 0.75
C THR A 96 0.93 13.13 2.22
N ALA A 97 1.76 12.30 2.86
CA ALA A 97 1.71 12.08 4.30
C ALA A 97 1.78 13.39 5.10
N ARG A 98 2.56 14.38 4.63
CA ARG A 98 2.63 15.71 5.25
C ARG A 98 1.32 16.47 5.19
N THR A 99 0.64 16.42 4.05
CA THR A 99 -0.66 17.09 3.87
C THR A 99 -1.71 16.47 4.78
N LYS A 100 -1.76 15.14 4.80
CA LYS A 100 -2.72 14.40 5.61
C LYS A 100 -2.48 14.59 7.11
N CYS A 101 -1.22 14.46 7.54
CA CYS A 101 -0.83 14.70 8.94
C CYS A 101 -1.27 16.08 9.43
N ARG A 102 -1.08 17.12 8.64
CA ARG A 102 -1.47 18.50 8.99
C ARG A 102 -3.00 18.69 9.00
N ALA A 103 -3.68 18.11 8.03
CA ALA A 103 -5.14 18.21 7.94
C ALA A 103 -5.85 17.54 9.13
N ASP A 104 -5.36 16.37 9.54
CA ASP A 104 -5.95 15.60 10.62
C ASP A 104 -5.33 15.94 12.00
N MET A 105 -4.24 16.70 12.04
CA MET A 105 -3.44 16.94 13.25
C MET A 105 -3.07 15.62 13.97
N MET A 106 -2.71 14.59 13.19
CA MET A 106 -2.44 13.24 13.67
C MET A 106 -1.18 12.66 13.00
N ASN A 107 -0.42 11.87 13.77
CA ASN A 107 0.70 11.13 13.21
C ASN A 107 0.21 10.26 12.04
N THR A 108 0.89 10.32 10.91
CA THR A 108 0.45 9.67 9.68
C THR A 108 1.58 8.89 9.04
N VAL A 109 1.33 7.62 8.73
CA VAL A 109 2.17 6.79 7.87
C VAL A 109 1.38 6.49 6.60
N GLN A 110 1.97 6.81 5.44
CA GLN A 110 1.29 6.73 4.15
C GLN A 110 2.16 6.10 3.07
N GLY A 111 1.56 5.24 2.24
CA GLY A 111 2.11 4.68 1.02
C GLY A 111 1.79 5.49 -0.24
N HIS A 112 1.39 4.83 -1.31
CA HIS A 112 0.88 5.35 -2.58
C HIS A 112 1.91 6.10 -3.46
N LEU A 113 2.68 7.02 -2.91
CA LEU A 113 3.63 7.82 -3.69
C LEU A 113 4.97 7.09 -3.81
N HIS A 114 5.15 6.38 -4.90
CA HIS A 114 6.29 5.48 -5.13
C HIS A 114 7.66 6.16 -5.13
N THR A 115 7.71 7.46 -5.41
CA THR A 115 8.97 8.21 -5.57
C THR A 115 9.34 9.06 -4.35
N GLN A 116 8.62 8.90 -3.24
CA GLN A 116 8.80 9.71 -2.04
C GLN A 116 9.00 8.81 -0.80
N CYS A 117 10.09 9.04 -0.08
CA CYS A 117 10.41 8.37 1.17
C CYS A 117 11.00 9.41 2.13
N TYR A 118 10.25 9.87 3.11
CA TYR A 118 10.64 10.91 4.06
C TYR A 118 9.81 10.85 5.34
N THR A 119 10.33 11.47 6.38
CA THR A 119 9.57 11.85 7.59
C THR A 119 9.70 13.33 7.85
N GLU A 120 8.59 13.99 8.12
CA GLU A 120 8.53 15.41 8.46
C GLU A 120 7.74 15.61 9.75
N HIS A 121 8.28 16.42 10.65
CA HIS A 121 7.68 16.74 11.95
C HIS A 121 7.06 18.14 11.95
N TYR A 122 5.89 18.23 12.55
CA TYR A 122 5.21 19.52 12.82
C TYR A 122 5.11 19.70 14.32
N VAL A 123 5.72 20.77 14.81
CA VAL A 123 5.81 21.05 16.24
C VAL A 123 5.13 22.39 16.53
N GLY A 124 4.13 22.35 17.38
CA GLY A 124 3.47 23.54 17.93
C GLY A 124 3.69 23.65 19.43
N LYS A 125 3.13 24.69 20.04
CA LYS A 125 3.29 24.93 21.50
C LYS A 125 2.79 23.75 22.36
N ARG A 126 1.77 23.02 21.89
CA ARG A 126 1.10 21.96 22.64
C ARG A 126 0.97 20.64 21.90
N PHE A 127 1.57 20.52 20.71
CA PHE A 127 1.50 19.29 19.91
C PHE A 127 2.80 19.03 19.17
N ARG A 128 3.02 17.79 18.87
CA ARG A 128 4.00 17.31 17.91
C ARG A 128 3.38 16.17 17.15
N VAL A 129 3.31 16.30 15.83
CA VAL A 129 2.85 15.24 14.93
C VAL A 129 3.86 15.06 13.81
N PHE A 130 3.83 13.89 13.15
CA PHE A 130 4.68 13.60 12.00
C PHE A 130 3.89 13.02 10.84
N GLY A 131 4.36 13.29 9.63
CA GLY A 131 3.95 12.64 8.41
C GLY A 131 5.10 11.84 7.81
N THR A 132 4.93 10.53 7.69
CA THR A 132 5.90 9.60 7.12
C THR A 132 5.39 9.03 5.80
N GLN A 133 6.08 9.36 4.71
CA GLN A 133 5.87 8.77 3.39
C GLN A 133 6.85 7.61 3.25
N VAL A 134 6.34 6.38 3.08
CA VAL A 134 7.17 5.18 3.18
C VAL A 134 7.78 4.71 1.87
N GLY A 135 7.47 5.38 0.74
CA GLY A 135 7.89 4.88 -0.57
C GLY A 135 7.07 3.65 -0.99
N CYS A 136 7.74 2.65 -1.52
CA CYS A 136 7.10 1.41 -2.01
C CYS A 136 8.03 0.21 -1.92
N GLY A 137 7.47 -0.99 -2.13
CA GLY A 137 8.21 -2.25 -2.28
C GLY A 137 8.27 -2.77 -3.72
N ILE A 138 8.25 -1.88 -4.72
CA ILE A 138 8.10 -2.24 -6.13
C ILE A 138 9.45 -2.56 -6.76
N ASN A 139 9.51 -3.69 -7.47
CA ASN A 139 10.59 -3.94 -8.40
C ASN A 139 10.36 -3.13 -9.69
N HIS A 140 11.15 -2.08 -9.90
CA HIS A 140 11.02 -1.19 -11.06
C HIS A 140 11.30 -1.85 -12.43
N LYS A 141 11.92 -3.04 -12.44
CA LYS A 141 12.16 -3.84 -13.64
C LYS A 141 11.00 -4.79 -13.97
N SER A 142 9.96 -4.85 -13.12
CA SER A 142 8.82 -5.72 -13.37
C SER A 142 7.91 -5.17 -14.47
N TYR A 143 7.23 -6.07 -15.18
CA TYR A 143 6.22 -5.72 -16.19
C TYR A 143 5.14 -4.77 -15.65
N ALA A 144 4.75 -4.92 -14.39
CA ALA A 144 3.77 -4.06 -13.75
C ALA A 144 4.15 -2.56 -13.76
N MET A 145 5.43 -2.25 -14.01
CA MET A 145 5.95 -0.88 -14.13
C MET A 145 6.23 -0.45 -15.58
N ALA A 146 5.79 -1.23 -16.57
CA ALA A 146 6.02 -0.93 -17.98
C ALA A 146 5.49 0.45 -18.39
N TYR A 147 4.33 0.86 -17.83
CA TYR A 147 3.76 2.20 -18.06
C TYR A 147 4.61 3.34 -17.50
N ALA A 148 5.54 3.06 -16.61
CA ALA A 148 6.40 4.04 -15.95
C ALA A 148 7.86 4.00 -16.46
N LYS A 149 8.12 3.42 -17.64
CA LYS A 149 9.46 3.28 -18.24
C LYS A 149 10.31 4.55 -18.20
N TYR A 150 9.68 5.69 -18.41
CA TYR A 150 10.32 7.02 -18.42
C TYR A 150 10.10 7.77 -17.11
N GLY A 151 9.48 7.12 -16.14
CA GLY A 151 9.21 7.71 -14.83
C GLY A 151 10.44 7.78 -13.92
N LYS A 152 10.27 8.48 -12.81
CA LYS A 152 11.29 8.52 -11.75
C LYS A 152 11.45 7.13 -11.14
N ARG A 153 12.68 6.78 -10.73
CA ARG A 153 12.93 5.55 -9.99
C ARG A 153 12.10 5.52 -8.70
N PRO A 154 11.59 4.36 -8.30
CA PRO A 154 10.86 4.23 -7.04
C PRO A 154 11.80 4.41 -5.85
N ALA A 155 11.30 5.02 -4.80
CA ALA A 155 11.93 5.02 -3.49
C ALA A 155 11.50 3.72 -2.78
N VAL A 156 12.37 2.70 -2.80
CA VAL A 156 12.09 1.44 -2.10
C VAL A 156 12.40 1.63 -0.63
N GLY A 157 11.41 1.41 0.22
CA GLY A 157 11.58 1.66 1.65
C GLY A 157 10.45 1.15 2.51
N CYS A 158 10.67 1.25 3.81
CA CYS A 158 9.68 0.97 4.85
C CYS A 158 9.82 1.97 5.99
N ALA A 159 8.90 1.92 6.93
CA ALA A 159 8.99 2.69 8.16
C ALA A 159 8.79 1.77 9.37
N VAL A 160 9.50 2.09 10.46
CA VAL A 160 9.31 1.47 11.76
C VAL A 160 8.86 2.57 12.73
N ILE A 161 7.76 2.30 13.44
CA ILE A 161 7.23 3.24 14.43
C ILE A 161 7.49 2.67 15.81
N LEU A 162 8.29 3.39 16.58
CA LEU A 162 8.74 2.97 17.90
C LEU A 162 8.09 3.78 19.02
N ASN A 163 8.28 3.31 20.24
CA ASN A 163 7.89 3.99 21.47
C ASN A 163 6.42 4.43 21.46
N ASN A 164 5.52 3.46 21.19
CA ASN A 164 4.06 3.68 21.17
C ASN A 164 3.68 4.90 20.30
N GLY A 165 4.07 4.85 19.04
CA GLY A 165 3.68 5.86 18.06
C GLY A 165 4.48 7.16 18.08
N LYS A 166 5.59 7.27 18.85
CA LYS A 166 6.29 8.54 19.06
C LYS A 166 7.50 8.76 18.17
N ILE A 167 8.15 7.68 17.70
CA ILE A 167 9.42 7.75 16.97
C ILE A 167 9.29 7.07 15.63
N PRO A 168 9.10 7.81 14.54
CA PRO A 168 9.11 7.28 13.19
C PRO A 168 10.55 7.14 12.68
N LEU A 169 10.91 5.95 12.23
CA LEU A 169 12.15 5.68 11.52
C LEU A 169 11.81 5.31 10.08
N ASN A 170 12.29 6.07 9.13
CA ASN A 170 12.10 5.79 7.71
C ASN A 170 13.38 5.16 7.15
N ILE A 171 13.26 4.02 6.52
CA ILE A 171 14.38 3.21 6.03
C ILE A 171 14.29 3.16 4.52
N LEU A 172 15.14 3.91 3.84
CA LEU A 172 15.31 3.85 2.39
C LEU A 172 16.32 2.75 2.06
N MET A 173 15.92 1.83 1.18
CA MET A 173 16.78 0.73 0.73
C MET A 173 17.60 1.16 -0.48
N PRO A 174 18.85 0.73 -0.60
CA PRO A 174 19.64 0.93 -1.82
C PRO A 174 19.00 0.16 -2.99
N LEU A 175 19.01 0.77 -4.17
CA LEU A 175 18.53 0.18 -5.44
C LEU A 175 19.66 -0.49 -6.19
#